data_ce9bd8ccb322dd917b868e6c249e08a8
#
_entry.id   ce9bd8ccb322dd917b868e6c249e08a8
#
_cell.length_a   1.000
_cell.length_b   1.000
_cell.length_c   1.000
_cell.angle_alpha   90.00
_cell.angle_beta   90.00
_cell.angle_gamma   90.00
#
_symmetry.space_group_name_H-M   'P 1'
#
loop_
_entity.id
_entity.type
_entity.pdbx_description
1 polymer ?
#
loop_
_entity_poly.entity_id
_entity_poly.type
_entity_poly.pdbx_seq_one_letter_code
_entity_poly.pdbx_strand_id
1 'polypeptide(L)'
;MIDFIQIFLSLSPFIDNNFDIKKMMQILRDKTSGICRPCDDGMKNPTASSQVSVLSSDLKQRPSVHWFTGTPDSEYSYYKPFIFHPKVRIASEKTRSMNCFPNVSIDDTQVDRRHYLYRKHEEFYSRLRNVDDDNLHQTLRQIENLCIDELEQMLKSGGYNNSENDESNEIDNLFSDSVESELRFYR
;
A
#
# COMPACT_ATOMS: atom_id res chain seq x y z
N MET A 1 21.25 9.83 2.35
CA MET A 1 21.46 8.45 1.87
C MET A 1 21.47 7.59 3.13
N ILE A 2 20.43 6.78 3.35
CA ILE A 2 20.42 5.88 4.51
C ILE A 2 21.40 4.77 4.18
N ASP A 3 22.41 4.59 5.05
CA ASP A 3 23.42 3.57 4.84
C ASP A 3 22.75 2.18 4.85
N PHE A 4 22.97 1.38 3.82
CA PHE A 4 22.47 0.00 3.71
C PHE A 4 22.85 -0.83 4.96
N ILE A 5 23.97 -0.52 5.60
CA ILE A 5 24.41 -1.12 6.86
C ILE A 5 23.48 -0.78 8.01
N GLN A 6 22.94 0.41 8.06
CA GLN A 6 22.02 0.84 9.14
C GLN A 6 20.66 0.16 9.01
N ILE A 7 20.17 -0.06 7.78
CA ILE A 7 18.99 -0.86 7.50
C ILE A 7 19.21 -2.31 7.92
N PHE A 8 20.35 -2.90 7.60
CA PHE A 8 20.68 -4.28 7.96
C PHE A 8 20.80 -4.47 9.48
N LEU A 9 21.39 -3.53 10.21
CA LEU A 9 21.48 -3.56 11.68
C LEU A 9 20.12 -3.38 12.35
N SER A 10 19.24 -2.56 11.79
CA SER A 10 17.85 -2.41 12.30
C SER A 10 16.97 -3.62 12.00
N LEU A 11 17.29 -4.41 10.98
CA LEU A 11 16.61 -5.66 10.64
C LEU A 11 17.03 -6.84 11.52
N SER A 12 18.25 -6.80 12.11
CA SER A 12 18.79 -7.95 12.86
C SER A 12 17.92 -8.45 14.01
N PRO A 13 17.19 -7.60 14.77
CA PRO A 13 16.28 -8.06 15.81
C PRO A 13 15.01 -8.75 15.29
N PHE A 14 14.70 -8.59 14.00
CA PHE A 14 13.49 -9.10 13.36
C PHE A 14 13.72 -10.37 12.52
N ILE A 15 14.99 -10.75 12.31
CA ILE A 15 15.34 -11.98 11.59
C ILE A 15 15.32 -13.15 12.58
N ASP A 16 14.11 -13.60 12.89
CA ASP A 16 13.87 -14.85 13.59
C ASP A 16 13.24 -15.86 12.61
N ASN A 17 13.04 -17.11 13.07
CA ASN A 17 12.45 -18.18 12.25
C ASN A 17 10.97 -17.92 11.88
N ASN A 18 10.38 -16.82 12.37
CA ASN A 18 8.99 -16.41 12.12
C ASN A 18 8.92 -15.11 11.30
N PHE A 19 9.94 -14.83 10.48
CA PHE A 19 9.92 -13.66 9.61
C PHE A 19 8.87 -13.81 8.52
N ASP A 20 7.84 -12.98 8.58
CA ASP A 20 6.71 -12.97 7.66
C ASP A 20 6.45 -11.59 7.05
N ILE A 21 5.43 -11.50 6.20
CA ILE A 21 5.04 -10.25 5.56
C ILE A 21 4.64 -9.17 6.57
N LYS A 22 3.97 -9.53 7.67
CA LYS A 22 3.51 -8.60 8.71
C LYS A 22 4.71 -7.97 9.43
N LYS A 23 5.74 -8.75 9.69
CA LYS A 23 7.02 -8.26 10.22
C LYS A 23 7.69 -7.27 9.27
N MET A 24 7.73 -7.57 7.97
CA MET A 24 8.31 -6.65 6.98
C MET A 24 7.51 -5.34 6.93
N MET A 25 6.18 -5.40 6.91
CA MET A 25 5.33 -4.22 6.95
C MET A 25 5.56 -3.39 8.22
N GLN A 26 5.76 -4.03 9.37
CA GLN A 26 6.10 -3.37 10.62
C GLN A 26 7.45 -2.65 10.57
N ILE A 27 8.48 -3.28 10.00
CA ILE A 27 9.80 -2.66 9.80
C ILE A 27 9.69 -1.41 8.93
N LEU A 28 8.92 -1.48 7.84
CA LEU A 28 8.75 -0.34 6.94
C LEU A 28 7.95 0.82 7.56
N ARG A 29 7.32 0.61 8.72
CA ARG A 29 6.66 1.65 9.53
C ARG A 29 7.56 2.27 10.59
N ASP A 30 8.76 1.74 10.78
CA ASP A 30 9.64 2.22 11.84
C ASP A 30 10.13 3.65 11.56
N LYS A 31 9.60 4.58 12.33
CA LYS A 31 9.99 6.00 12.31
C LYS A 31 11.27 6.25 13.08
N THR A 32 11.53 5.45 14.13
CA THR A 32 12.67 5.62 15.02
C THR A 32 13.99 5.41 14.28
N SER A 33 14.06 4.39 13.43
CA SER A 33 15.23 4.14 12.58
C SER A 33 15.31 5.05 11.34
N GLY A 34 14.25 5.85 11.08
CA GLY A 34 14.15 6.70 9.91
C GLY A 34 13.84 5.96 8.60
N ILE A 35 13.37 4.70 8.67
CA ILE A 35 12.88 3.95 7.50
C ILE A 35 11.59 4.60 7.00
N CYS A 36 10.61 4.82 7.88
CA CYS A 36 9.43 5.61 7.59
C CYS A 36 9.69 7.07 8.01
N ARG A 37 9.64 7.98 7.05
CA ARG A 37 9.78 9.42 7.29
C ARG A 37 8.43 10.09 7.10
N PRO A 38 7.81 10.60 8.19
CA PRO A 38 6.56 11.31 8.10
C PRO A 38 6.71 12.64 7.34
N CYS A 39 5.60 13.17 6.83
CA CYS A 39 5.52 14.50 6.23
C CYS A 39 5.46 15.58 7.31
N ASP A 40 6.51 15.72 8.13
CA ASP A 40 6.57 16.78 9.13
C ASP A 40 7.12 18.08 8.53
N ASP A 41 6.70 19.22 9.11
CA ASP A 41 7.21 20.53 8.70
C ASP A 41 8.74 20.57 8.88
N GLY A 42 9.45 20.62 7.77
CA GLY A 42 10.91 20.64 7.73
C GLY A 42 11.59 19.38 7.24
N MET A 43 10.89 18.26 7.05
CA MET A 43 11.45 17.06 6.43
C MET A 43 11.59 17.26 4.91
N LYS A 44 12.82 17.29 4.42
CA LYS A 44 13.10 17.54 2.99
C LYS A 44 12.70 16.39 2.06
N ASN A 45 12.61 15.16 2.58
CA ASN A 45 12.35 13.96 1.77
C ASN A 45 11.49 12.97 2.57
N PRO A 46 10.17 13.18 2.65
CA PRO A 46 9.27 12.23 3.30
C PRO A 46 9.18 10.93 2.50
N THR A 47 8.80 9.83 3.18
CA THR A 47 8.45 8.58 2.52
C THR A 47 7.16 8.79 1.73
N ALA A 48 7.21 8.65 0.42
CA ALA A 48 6.05 8.88 -0.45
C ALA A 48 5.10 7.69 -0.49
N SER A 49 5.63 6.48 -0.33
CA SER A 49 4.90 5.21 -0.32
C SER A 49 5.82 4.10 0.18
N SER A 50 5.22 3.00 0.63
CA SER A 50 5.94 1.78 1.01
C SER A 50 5.44 0.59 0.20
N GLN A 51 6.36 -0.35 -0.08
CA GLN A 51 6.05 -1.57 -0.81
C GLN A 51 6.70 -2.79 -0.13
N VAL A 52 5.94 -3.88 -0.06
CA VAL A 52 6.43 -5.22 0.27
C VAL A 52 6.07 -6.16 -0.86
N SER A 53 6.98 -7.05 -1.23
CA SER A 53 6.74 -8.04 -2.28
C SER A 53 7.07 -9.43 -1.77
N VAL A 54 6.10 -10.34 -1.89
CA VAL A 54 6.26 -11.77 -1.66
C VAL A 54 6.47 -12.43 -3.01
N LEU A 55 7.71 -12.79 -3.30
CA LEU A 55 8.07 -13.40 -4.58
C LEU A 55 7.89 -14.91 -4.51
N SER A 56 7.21 -15.48 -5.51
CA SER A 56 7.04 -16.91 -5.64
C SER A 56 8.24 -17.52 -6.37
N SER A 57 8.72 -18.66 -5.88
CA SER A 57 9.71 -19.47 -6.59
C SER A 57 9.10 -20.30 -7.72
N ASP A 58 7.80 -20.53 -7.69
CA ASP A 58 7.04 -21.22 -8.74
C ASP A 58 5.74 -20.49 -9.08
N LEU A 59 5.82 -19.67 -10.13
CA LEU A 59 4.69 -18.85 -10.59
C LEU A 59 3.51 -19.68 -11.14
N LYS A 60 3.70 -21.00 -11.42
CA LYS A 60 2.60 -21.88 -11.83
C LYS A 60 1.74 -22.31 -10.67
N GLN A 61 2.34 -22.43 -9.49
CA GLN A 61 1.62 -22.82 -8.26
C GLN A 61 1.06 -21.62 -7.52
N ARG A 62 1.83 -20.52 -7.47
CA ARG A 62 1.44 -19.32 -6.74
C ARG A 62 1.99 -18.07 -7.42
N PRO A 63 1.19 -17.01 -7.60
CA PRO A 63 1.68 -15.74 -8.11
C PRO A 63 2.54 -15.01 -7.09
N SER A 64 3.42 -14.13 -7.56
CA SER A 64 4.03 -13.12 -6.69
C SER A 64 3.00 -12.08 -6.30
N VAL A 65 3.02 -11.67 -5.04
CA VAL A 65 2.09 -10.67 -4.48
C VAL A 65 2.86 -9.43 -4.09
N HIS A 66 2.35 -8.28 -4.46
CA HIS A 66 2.90 -6.98 -4.14
C HIS A 66 1.92 -6.20 -3.27
N TRP A 67 2.41 -5.59 -2.21
CA TRP A 67 1.62 -4.84 -1.26
C TRP A 67 2.07 -3.40 -1.23
N PHE A 68 1.15 -2.45 -1.41
CA PHE A 68 1.46 -1.03 -1.51
C PHE A 68 0.63 -0.20 -0.54
N THR A 69 1.23 0.81 0.08
CA THR A 69 0.46 1.84 0.79
C THR A 69 -0.11 2.87 -0.17
N GLY A 70 0.67 3.32 -1.15
CA GLY A 70 0.28 4.37 -2.10
C GLY A 70 0.16 5.77 -1.48
N THR A 71 0.51 5.90 -0.20
CA THR A 71 0.42 7.13 0.60
C THR A 71 1.69 7.33 1.41
N PRO A 72 2.05 8.57 1.78
CA PRO A 72 3.10 8.82 2.75
C PRO A 72 2.66 8.31 4.14
N ASP A 73 3.62 8.16 5.02
CA ASP A 73 3.39 7.70 6.39
C ASP A 73 2.56 6.42 6.48
N SER A 74 3.24 5.29 6.29
CA SER A 74 2.63 3.95 6.27
C SER A 74 1.96 3.54 7.60
N GLU A 75 2.10 4.32 8.67
CA GLU A 75 1.42 4.09 9.94
C GLU A 75 -0.07 4.46 9.86
N TYR A 76 -0.39 5.54 9.14
CA TYR A 76 -1.75 6.02 8.89
C TYR A 76 -2.36 5.46 7.60
N SER A 77 -1.79 4.38 7.08
CA SER A 77 -2.26 3.67 5.91
C SER A 77 -2.17 2.17 6.15
N TYR A 78 -2.73 1.37 5.25
CA TYR A 78 -2.49 -0.06 5.23
C TYR A 78 -2.01 -0.52 3.85
N TYR A 79 -1.37 -1.69 3.81
CA TYR A 79 -0.86 -2.26 2.58
C TYR A 79 -1.98 -2.95 1.82
N LYS A 80 -2.14 -2.59 0.56
CA LYS A 80 -3.14 -3.11 -0.37
C LYS A 80 -2.50 -4.14 -1.29
N PRO A 81 -3.09 -5.34 -1.46
CA PRO A 81 -2.52 -6.40 -2.27
C PRO A 81 -2.69 -6.13 -3.76
N PHE A 82 -1.69 -6.48 -4.55
CA PHE A 82 -1.74 -6.43 -6.00
C PHE A 82 -0.98 -7.60 -6.61
N ILE A 83 -1.56 -8.21 -7.65
CA ILE A 83 -0.94 -9.29 -8.41
C ILE A 83 -0.84 -8.88 -9.87
N PHE A 84 0.38 -8.94 -10.43
CA PHE A 84 0.58 -8.71 -11.85
C PHE A 84 0.21 -9.97 -12.64
N HIS A 85 -0.77 -9.86 -13.55
CA HIS A 85 -1.12 -10.91 -14.48
C HIS A 85 -1.51 -10.30 -15.84
N PRO A 86 -1.51 -11.08 -16.95
CA PRO A 86 -1.68 -10.52 -18.30
C PRO A 86 -2.99 -9.76 -18.53
N LYS A 87 -4.03 -10.05 -17.76
CA LYS A 87 -5.36 -9.44 -17.87
C LYS A 87 -5.68 -8.49 -16.72
N VAL A 88 -4.67 -8.11 -15.91
CA VAL A 88 -4.89 -7.25 -14.74
C VAL A 88 -5.56 -5.93 -15.14
N ARG A 89 -6.61 -5.58 -14.44
CA ARG A 89 -7.26 -4.26 -14.57
C ARG A 89 -6.59 -3.27 -13.63
N ILE A 90 -5.60 -2.54 -14.12
CA ILE A 90 -4.83 -1.58 -13.33
C ILE A 90 -5.67 -0.36 -12.90
N ALA A 91 -6.76 -0.07 -13.60
CA ALA A 91 -7.55 1.13 -13.36
C ALA A 91 -9.04 0.84 -13.41
N SER A 92 -9.66 0.72 -12.25
CA SER A 92 -11.10 1.00 -12.10
C SER A 92 -11.31 2.52 -12.01
N GLU A 93 -12.56 3.00 -12.13
CA GLU A 93 -12.87 4.41 -11.89
C GLU A 93 -12.40 4.91 -10.51
N LYS A 94 -12.30 4.02 -9.52
CA LYS A 94 -11.93 4.31 -8.14
C LYS A 94 -10.40 4.32 -7.90
N THR A 95 -9.67 3.50 -8.64
CA THR A 95 -8.21 3.38 -8.54
C THR A 95 -7.49 4.16 -9.62
N ARG A 96 -8.22 4.67 -10.61
CA ARG A 96 -7.68 5.49 -11.68
C ARG A 96 -7.25 6.83 -11.13
N SER A 97 -6.05 7.27 -11.50
CA SER A 97 -5.71 8.69 -11.35
C SER A 97 -6.77 9.51 -12.06
N MET A 98 -7.41 10.44 -11.36
CA MET A 98 -8.32 11.39 -12.02
C MET A 98 -7.55 11.96 -13.21
N ASN A 99 -8.19 11.92 -14.40
CA ASN A 99 -7.60 12.55 -15.57
C ASN A 99 -7.34 14.01 -15.23
N CYS A 100 -6.15 14.30 -14.80
CA CYS A 100 -5.71 15.66 -14.55
C CYS A 100 -5.69 16.49 -15.86
N PHE A 101 -6.10 15.89 -17.01
CA PHE A 101 -5.89 16.44 -18.34
C PHE A 101 -7.09 16.46 -19.29
N PRO A 102 -8.35 16.63 -18.90
CA PRO A 102 -9.34 16.78 -19.95
C PRO A 102 -9.20 18.11 -20.72
N ASN A 103 -8.55 19.16 -20.20
CA ASN A 103 -8.49 20.46 -20.85
C ASN A 103 -7.35 21.37 -20.35
N VAL A 104 -6.24 20.84 -19.89
CA VAL A 104 -5.13 21.69 -19.42
C VAL A 104 -4.25 22.06 -20.61
N SER A 105 -4.09 23.37 -20.87
CA SER A 105 -3.08 23.88 -21.80
C SER A 105 -1.69 23.46 -21.31
N ILE A 106 -0.80 23.17 -22.23
CA ILE A 106 0.58 22.70 -22.00
C ILE A 106 1.38 23.64 -21.07
N ASP A 107 0.91 24.85 -20.86
CA ASP A 107 1.56 25.88 -20.03
C ASP A 107 1.17 25.87 -18.54
N ASP A 108 0.30 24.96 -18.10
CA ASP A 108 -0.10 24.92 -16.69
C ASP A 108 0.91 24.13 -15.85
N THR A 109 1.90 24.84 -15.31
CA THR A 109 2.96 24.33 -14.44
C THR A 109 2.45 23.90 -13.06
N GLN A 110 1.17 24.10 -12.74
CA GLN A 110 0.57 23.86 -11.41
C GLN A 110 -0.38 22.65 -11.36
N VAL A 111 -0.29 21.73 -12.29
CA VAL A 111 -1.16 20.54 -12.28
C VAL A 111 -0.82 19.63 -11.09
N ASP A 112 -1.77 19.45 -10.19
CA ASP A 112 -1.65 18.49 -9.11
C ASP A 112 -1.76 17.05 -9.65
N ARG A 113 -0.62 16.35 -9.73
CA ARG A 113 -0.52 14.99 -10.23
C ARG A 113 -0.70 13.92 -9.16
N ARG A 114 -0.95 14.34 -7.90
CA ARG A 114 -1.13 13.40 -6.81
C ARG A 114 -2.43 12.62 -6.99
N HIS A 115 -2.38 11.31 -6.78
CA HIS A 115 -3.55 10.46 -6.79
C HIS A 115 -4.57 10.90 -5.74
N TYR A 116 -5.86 10.65 -5.98
CA TYR A 116 -6.93 11.06 -5.06
C TYR A 116 -6.76 10.48 -3.65
N LEU A 117 -6.34 9.21 -3.54
CA LEU A 117 -6.01 8.57 -2.26
C LEU A 117 -4.92 9.35 -1.50
N TYR A 118 -3.86 9.75 -2.19
CA TYR A 118 -2.77 10.51 -1.60
C TYR A 118 -3.26 11.85 -1.03
N ARG A 119 -4.06 12.60 -1.79
CA ARG A 119 -4.62 13.87 -1.34
C ARG A 119 -5.53 13.72 -0.13
N LYS A 120 -6.39 12.69 -0.12
CA LYS A 120 -7.26 12.37 1.01
C LYS A 120 -6.47 11.98 2.25
N HIS A 121 -5.40 11.24 2.08
CA HIS A 121 -4.48 10.93 3.17
C HIS A 121 -3.84 12.20 3.76
N GLU A 122 -3.35 13.13 2.93
CA GLU A 122 -2.78 14.40 3.41
C GLU A 122 -3.81 15.25 4.17
N GLU A 123 -5.04 15.37 3.63
CA GLU A 123 -6.13 16.07 4.29
C GLU A 123 -6.45 15.46 5.67
N PHE A 124 -6.52 14.14 5.74
CA PHE A 124 -6.78 13.40 6.96
C PHE A 124 -5.62 13.55 7.96
N TYR A 125 -4.39 13.33 7.52
CA TYR A 125 -3.20 13.46 8.34
C TYR A 125 -3.05 14.87 8.93
N SER A 126 -3.36 15.92 8.15
CA SER A 126 -3.31 17.30 8.64
C SER A 126 -4.27 17.59 9.79
N ARG A 127 -5.40 16.86 9.84
CA ARG A 127 -6.37 16.95 10.95
C ARG A 127 -5.90 16.22 12.22
N LEU A 128 -5.13 15.16 12.03
CA LEU A 128 -4.66 14.28 13.12
C LEU A 128 -3.36 14.76 13.79
N ARG A 129 -2.68 15.76 13.27
CA ARG A 129 -1.35 16.20 13.74
C ARG A 129 -1.18 16.36 15.26
N ASN A 130 -2.29 16.45 16.02
CA ASN A 130 -2.29 16.61 17.46
C ASN A 130 -3.07 15.52 18.20
N VAL A 131 -3.46 14.46 17.53
CA VAL A 131 -4.25 13.37 18.10
C VAL A 131 -3.47 12.08 17.89
N ASP A 132 -2.86 11.58 18.94
CA ASP A 132 -2.35 10.22 18.97
C ASP A 132 -3.56 9.30 19.18
N ASP A 133 -4.01 8.63 18.13
CA ASP A 133 -5.19 7.77 18.17
C ASP A 133 -4.78 6.30 17.99
N ASP A 134 -4.46 5.65 19.09
CA ASP A 134 -4.13 4.22 19.13
C ASP A 134 -5.24 3.35 18.49
N ASN A 135 -6.51 3.75 18.64
CA ASN A 135 -7.64 3.04 18.04
C ASN A 135 -7.60 3.07 16.52
N LEU A 136 -7.15 4.19 15.96
CA LEU A 136 -6.99 4.39 14.54
C LEU A 136 -5.94 3.43 13.96
N HIS A 137 -4.77 3.39 14.57
CA HIS A 137 -3.70 2.48 14.16
C HIS A 137 -4.13 1.02 14.27
N GLN A 138 -4.79 0.65 15.35
CA GLN A 138 -5.32 -0.70 15.54
C GLN A 138 -6.35 -1.06 14.46
N THR A 139 -7.25 -0.15 14.13
CA THR A 139 -8.26 -0.37 13.09
C THR A 139 -7.61 -0.59 11.72
N LEU A 140 -6.64 0.23 11.35
CA LEU A 140 -5.90 0.06 10.09
C LEU A 140 -5.15 -1.27 10.04
N ARG A 141 -4.55 -1.70 11.16
CA ARG A 141 -3.88 -3.02 11.25
C ARG A 141 -4.87 -4.18 11.16
N GLN A 142 -6.07 -4.05 11.73
CA GLN A 142 -7.12 -5.06 11.60
C GLN A 142 -7.58 -5.20 10.14
N ILE A 143 -7.85 -4.09 9.45
CA ILE A 143 -8.20 -4.11 8.02
C ILE A 143 -7.09 -4.76 7.18
N GLU A 144 -5.83 -4.41 7.43
CA GLU A 144 -4.68 -5.00 6.76
C GLU A 144 -4.59 -6.51 6.97
N ASN A 145 -4.77 -6.96 8.21
CA ASN A 145 -4.78 -8.39 8.51
C ASN A 145 -5.91 -9.13 7.79
N LEU A 146 -7.12 -8.55 7.75
CA LEU A 146 -8.24 -9.12 6.99
C LEU A 146 -7.91 -9.24 5.50
N CYS A 147 -7.32 -8.21 4.88
CA CYS A 147 -6.90 -8.27 3.49
C CYS A 147 -5.82 -9.37 3.24
N ILE A 148 -4.88 -9.55 4.18
CA ILE A 148 -3.88 -10.61 4.09
C ILE A 148 -4.55 -11.98 4.14
N ASP A 149 -5.43 -12.20 5.10
CA ASP A 149 -6.11 -13.47 5.31
C ASP A 149 -7.04 -13.80 4.14
N GLU A 150 -7.78 -12.83 3.61
CA GLU A 150 -8.66 -12.98 2.46
C GLU A 150 -7.87 -13.36 1.19
N LEU A 151 -6.78 -12.64 0.91
CA LEU A 151 -5.91 -12.97 -0.23
C LEU A 151 -5.33 -14.39 -0.10
N GLU A 152 -4.85 -14.77 1.09
CA GLU A 152 -4.32 -16.12 1.32
C GLU A 152 -5.38 -17.21 1.12
N GLN A 153 -6.64 -16.94 1.47
CA GLN A 153 -7.76 -17.85 1.20
C GLN A 153 -8.04 -17.96 -0.30
N MET A 154 -8.09 -16.82 -1.02
CA MET A 154 -8.28 -16.80 -2.47
C MET A 154 -7.19 -17.58 -3.20
N LEU A 155 -5.93 -17.41 -2.79
CA LEU A 155 -4.80 -18.12 -3.39
C LEU A 155 -4.83 -19.63 -3.12
N LYS A 156 -5.28 -20.05 -1.94
CA LYS A 156 -5.43 -21.48 -1.57
C LYS A 156 -6.59 -22.16 -2.27
N SER A 157 -7.70 -21.45 -2.47
CA SER A 157 -8.89 -21.99 -3.17
C SER A 157 -8.73 -22.11 -4.67
N GLY A 158 -7.59 -21.67 -5.22
CA GLY A 158 -7.33 -21.69 -6.67
C GLY A 158 -8.03 -20.57 -7.42
N GLY A 159 -8.47 -19.52 -6.72
CA GLY A 159 -9.07 -18.31 -7.31
C GLY A 159 -8.13 -17.54 -8.25
N TYR A 160 -6.87 -17.96 -8.33
CA TYR A 160 -5.89 -17.53 -9.33
C TYR A 160 -5.84 -18.54 -10.50
N ASN A 161 -6.96 -18.91 -11.05
CA ASN A 161 -6.95 -19.67 -12.27
C ASN A 161 -6.89 -18.71 -13.47
N ASN A 162 -5.87 -18.90 -14.29
CA ASN A 162 -5.75 -18.29 -15.63
C ASN A 162 -6.87 -18.78 -16.61
N SER A 163 -8.08 -19.05 -16.09
CA SER A 163 -9.20 -19.45 -16.94
C SER A 163 -9.55 -18.29 -17.87
N GLU A 164 -9.52 -18.55 -19.14
CA GLU A 164 -9.69 -17.54 -20.20
C GLU A 164 -11.06 -16.86 -20.20
N ASN A 165 -11.99 -17.30 -19.35
CA ASN A 165 -13.40 -16.95 -19.40
C ASN A 165 -13.92 -16.12 -18.21
N ASP A 166 -13.10 -15.77 -17.23
CA ASP A 166 -13.57 -15.00 -16.07
C ASP A 166 -13.30 -13.50 -16.27
N GLU A 167 -14.36 -12.74 -16.48
CA GLU A 167 -14.29 -11.28 -16.70
C GLU A 167 -13.98 -10.48 -15.44
N SER A 168 -14.15 -11.07 -14.25
CA SER A 168 -13.85 -10.42 -12.98
C SER A 168 -12.88 -11.27 -12.16
N ASN A 169 -11.63 -10.86 -12.12
CA ASN A 169 -10.69 -11.45 -11.18
C ASN A 169 -10.98 -10.93 -9.78
N GLU A 170 -11.41 -11.80 -8.85
CA GLU A 170 -11.70 -11.44 -7.45
C GLU A 170 -10.52 -10.73 -6.79
N ILE A 171 -9.31 -11.07 -7.18
CA ILE A 171 -8.08 -10.44 -6.68
C ILE A 171 -7.95 -8.98 -7.14
N ASP A 172 -8.34 -8.66 -8.39
CA ASP A 172 -8.36 -7.27 -8.87
C ASP A 172 -9.40 -6.45 -8.10
N ASN A 173 -10.54 -7.08 -7.78
CA ASN A 173 -11.57 -6.46 -6.94
C ASN A 173 -11.05 -6.20 -5.53
N LEU A 174 -10.33 -7.14 -4.93
CA LEU A 174 -9.76 -6.98 -3.59
C LEU A 174 -8.83 -5.75 -3.51
N PHE A 175 -8.00 -5.50 -4.52
CA PHE A 175 -7.19 -4.28 -4.58
C PHE A 175 -8.06 -3.02 -4.65
N SER A 176 -9.03 -3.00 -5.56
CA SER A 176 -9.94 -1.85 -5.74
C SER A 176 -10.75 -1.57 -4.48
N ASP A 177 -11.29 -2.59 -3.85
CA ASP A 177 -12.09 -2.51 -2.62
C ASP A 177 -11.23 -2.06 -1.43
N SER A 178 -9.98 -2.48 -1.38
CA SER A 178 -9.02 -2.00 -0.38
C SER A 178 -8.76 -0.50 -0.53
N VAL A 179 -8.52 0.00 -1.73
CA VAL A 179 -8.34 1.44 -1.99
C VAL A 179 -9.61 2.22 -1.60
N GLU A 180 -10.78 1.69 -1.95
CA GLU A 180 -12.05 2.35 -1.63
C GLU A 180 -12.33 2.38 -0.12
N SER A 181 -12.02 1.30 0.59
CA SER A 181 -12.15 1.21 2.04
C SER A 181 -11.27 2.24 2.74
N GLU A 182 -10.03 2.41 2.29
CA GLU A 182 -9.15 3.44 2.83
C GLU A 182 -9.66 4.86 2.53
N LEU A 183 -10.20 5.10 1.33
CA LEU A 183 -10.82 6.38 0.99
C LEU A 183 -12.04 6.69 1.85
N ARG A 184 -12.82 5.69 2.25
CA ARG A 184 -13.96 5.88 3.19
C ARG A 184 -13.48 6.20 4.59
N PHE A 185 -12.37 5.60 4.98
CA PHE A 185 -11.76 5.83 6.28
C PHE A 185 -11.23 7.27 6.44
N TYR A 186 -10.76 7.89 5.35
CA TYR A 186 -10.26 9.27 5.35
C TYR A 186 -11.35 10.35 5.24
N ARG A 187 -12.63 9.98 5.24
CA ARG A 187 -13.75 10.94 5.23
C ARG A 187 -14.05 11.49 6.61
#